data_65ac309595d2b0c2dac1653b4ce2ec39
#
_entry.id   65ac309595d2b0c2dac1653b4ce2ec39
#
_cell.length_a   1.000
_cell.length_b   1.000
_cell.length_c   1.000
_cell.angle_alpha   90.00
_cell.angle_beta   90.00
_cell.angle_gamma   90.00
#
_symmetry.space_group_name_H-M   'P 1'
#
loop_
_entity.id
_entity.type
_entity.pdbx_description
1 polymer ?
#
loop_
_entity_poly.entity_id
_entity_poly.type
_entity_poly.pdbx_seq_one_letter_code
_entity_poly.pdbx_strand_id
1 'polypeptide(L)'
;MDDRKCQFAGCRSLTYRSTDYCWKHQEEPPGWDGYFETPEKTRPKFQPKFNFRFLSYAVIALGVTASITFVEKSEPGRLADDYWRFLSEASCCLSIILAFVFDAVFYKGKADWQAATGQSNTWSLTGMIFDILFAGVVVLFGFMWFIGD
;
A
#
# COMPACT_ATOMS: atom_id res chain seq x y z
N MET A 1 46.41 -22.47 17.58
CA MET A 1 45.06 -21.88 17.38
C MET A 1 44.42 -21.82 18.76
N ASP A 2 44.24 -20.65 19.34
CA ASP A 2 43.64 -20.49 20.65
C ASP A 2 42.14 -20.74 20.54
N ASP A 3 41.71 -21.89 20.99
CA ASP A 3 40.28 -22.24 21.07
C ASP A 3 39.63 -21.48 22.24
N ARG A 4 39.40 -20.20 22.02
CA ARG A 4 38.75 -19.33 23.00
C ARG A 4 37.31 -19.74 23.15
N LYS A 5 36.90 -20.04 24.37
CA LYS A 5 35.49 -20.33 24.69
C LYS A 5 34.71 -19.04 24.88
N CYS A 6 33.46 -19.04 24.47
CA CYS A 6 32.53 -17.97 24.70
C CYS A 6 32.46 -17.58 26.17
N GLN A 7 32.59 -16.31 26.52
CA GLN A 7 32.55 -15.79 27.89
C GLN A 7 31.14 -15.79 28.52
N PHE A 8 30.11 -16.08 27.71
CA PHE A 8 28.75 -16.14 28.24
C PHE A 8 28.59 -17.33 29.18
N ALA A 9 28.08 -17.07 30.39
CA ALA A 9 27.94 -18.08 31.44
C ALA A 9 27.09 -19.28 30.94
N GLY A 10 27.70 -20.51 31.01
CA GLY A 10 27.04 -21.72 30.56
C GLY A 10 27.16 -22.03 29.04
N CYS A 11 27.74 -21.16 28.26
CA CYS A 11 27.99 -21.45 26.84
C CYS A 11 29.26 -22.22 26.62
N ARG A 12 29.19 -23.32 25.83
CA ARG A 12 30.33 -24.16 25.46
C ARG A 12 30.82 -23.95 24.03
N SER A 13 30.25 -22.98 23.32
CA SER A 13 30.61 -22.68 21.93
C SER A 13 31.94 -21.91 21.85
N LEU A 14 32.65 -22.09 20.74
CA LEU A 14 33.86 -21.34 20.45
C LEU A 14 33.48 -19.89 20.08
N THR A 15 34.42 -18.94 20.38
CA THR A 15 34.25 -17.54 20.02
C THR A 15 34.34 -17.37 18.51
N TYR A 16 33.65 -16.33 18.01
CA TYR A 16 33.63 -16.01 16.60
C TYR A 16 34.65 -14.89 16.27
N ARG A 17 35.60 -15.20 15.39
CA ARG A 17 36.67 -14.28 14.98
C ARG A 17 37.50 -13.73 16.15
N SER A 18 37.60 -12.42 16.29
CA SER A 18 38.35 -11.70 17.32
C SER A 18 37.48 -11.26 18.52
N THR A 19 36.27 -11.77 18.63
CA THR A 19 35.34 -11.45 19.73
C THR A 19 35.43 -12.48 20.83
N ASP A 20 35.12 -12.10 22.08
CA ASP A 20 35.11 -13.00 23.23
C ASP A 20 33.78 -13.79 23.35
N TYR A 21 32.88 -13.62 22.39
CA TYR A 21 31.56 -14.24 22.35
C TYR A 21 31.38 -15.09 21.11
N CYS A 22 30.58 -16.18 21.23
CA CYS A 22 30.16 -16.95 20.05
C CYS A 22 29.11 -16.17 19.25
N TRP A 23 28.90 -16.57 18.02
CA TRP A 23 27.96 -15.88 17.11
C TRP A 23 26.54 -15.74 17.68
N LYS A 24 26.09 -16.66 18.55
CA LYS A 24 24.78 -16.58 19.21
C LYS A 24 24.70 -15.51 20.31
N HIS A 25 25.83 -15.24 20.98
CA HIS A 25 25.91 -14.31 22.10
C HIS A 25 26.61 -13.01 21.73
N GLN A 26 26.95 -12.84 20.45
CA GLN A 26 27.51 -11.60 19.92
C GLN A 26 26.46 -10.47 19.85
N GLU A 27 25.17 -10.86 19.82
CA GLU A 27 24.05 -9.92 19.76
C GLU A 27 23.65 -9.39 21.15
N GLU A 28 24.10 -10.05 22.26
CA GLU A 28 23.83 -9.64 23.64
C GLU A 28 25.11 -9.68 24.50
N PRO A 29 26.11 -8.83 24.28
CA PRO A 29 27.22 -8.71 25.21
C PRO A 29 26.72 -8.14 26.54
N PRO A 30 27.21 -8.66 27.70
CA PRO A 30 26.84 -8.13 29.02
C PRO A 30 27.23 -6.64 29.12
N GLY A 31 26.26 -5.79 29.40
CA GLY A 31 26.42 -4.34 29.49
C GLY A 31 25.90 -3.56 28.27
N TRP A 32 25.25 -4.22 27.30
CA TRP A 32 24.66 -3.58 26.14
C TRP A 32 23.16 -3.33 26.26
N ASP A 33 22.63 -3.39 27.47
CA ASP A 33 21.20 -3.23 27.78
C ASP A 33 20.60 -1.86 27.36
N GLY A 34 21.38 -1.01 26.73
CA GLY A 34 20.91 0.32 26.31
C GLY A 34 21.16 0.70 24.86
N TYR A 35 21.90 -0.11 24.07
CA TYR A 35 22.31 0.32 22.72
C TYR A 35 21.66 -0.39 21.55
N PHE A 36 20.97 -1.50 21.77
CA PHE A 36 20.10 -2.10 20.75
C PHE A 36 18.65 -2.01 21.21
N GLU A 37 18.11 -0.83 21.20
CA GLU A 37 16.69 -0.69 20.83
C GLU A 37 16.58 -1.39 19.50
N THR A 38 15.85 -2.50 19.49
CA THR A 38 15.57 -3.29 18.28
C THR A 38 15.29 -2.31 17.14
N PRO A 39 16.01 -2.40 16.01
CA PRO A 39 15.87 -1.41 14.92
C PRO A 39 14.44 -1.29 14.39
N GLU A 40 13.54 -2.12 14.86
CA GLU A 40 12.12 -2.11 14.55
C GLU A 40 11.34 -0.97 15.23
N LYS A 41 11.78 -0.51 16.43
CA LYS A 41 11.10 0.58 17.16
C LYS A 41 11.45 1.98 16.65
N THR A 42 12.59 2.15 16.00
CA THR A 42 13.09 3.45 15.51
C THR A 42 12.90 3.65 14.01
N ARG A 43 12.34 2.68 13.28
CA ARG A 43 12.10 2.84 11.84
C ARG A 43 11.10 3.98 11.62
N PRO A 44 11.48 5.02 10.88
CA PRO A 44 10.56 6.09 10.57
C PRO A 44 9.33 5.51 9.90
N LYS A 45 8.13 5.90 10.36
CA LYS A 45 6.88 5.46 9.73
C LYS A 45 6.63 6.31 8.49
N PHE A 46 6.16 5.69 7.41
CA PHE A 46 5.71 6.42 6.26
C PHE A 46 4.55 7.34 6.65
N GLN A 47 4.76 8.64 6.52
CA GLN A 47 3.74 9.65 6.71
C GLN A 47 3.53 10.37 5.37
N PRO A 48 2.48 10.05 4.62
CA PRO A 48 2.20 10.76 3.38
C PRO A 48 1.86 12.21 3.69
N LYS A 49 2.45 13.14 2.94
CA LYS A 49 2.13 14.57 3.04
C LYS A 49 0.64 14.85 2.77
N PHE A 50 0.02 14.01 1.98
CA PHE A 50 -1.40 14.04 1.66
C PHE A 50 -1.99 12.63 1.76
N ASN A 51 -3.18 12.52 2.36
CA ASN A 51 -3.82 11.23 2.54
C ASN A 51 -4.63 10.84 1.29
N PHE A 52 -3.94 10.36 0.25
CA PHE A 52 -4.55 9.93 -1.01
C PHE A 52 -5.59 8.80 -0.82
N ARG A 53 -5.42 7.95 0.20
CA ARG A 53 -6.42 6.92 0.53
C ARG A 53 -7.74 7.51 1.00
N PHE A 54 -7.68 8.56 1.81
CA PHE A 54 -8.90 9.26 2.20
C PHE A 54 -9.59 9.88 0.99
N LEU A 55 -8.81 10.41 0.05
CA LEU A 55 -9.34 10.98 -1.19
C LEU A 55 -10.01 9.91 -2.06
N SER A 56 -9.41 8.70 -2.18
CA SER A 56 -10.03 7.61 -2.95
C SER A 56 -11.39 7.21 -2.36
N TYR A 57 -11.50 7.07 -1.04
CA TYR A 57 -12.79 6.79 -0.40
C TYR A 57 -13.80 7.91 -0.59
N ALA A 58 -13.38 9.16 -0.49
CA ALA A 58 -14.25 10.31 -0.71
C ALA A 58 -14.79 10.35 -2.15
N VAL A 59 -13.95 10.06 -3.14
CA VAL A 59 -14.35 10.00 -4.56
C VAL A 59 -15.35 8.86 -4.81
N ILE A 60 -15.15 7.67 -4.23
CA ILE A 60 -16.11 6.57 -4.32
C ILE A 60 -17.45 7.00 -3.71
N ALA A 61 -17.44 7.56 -2.51
CA ALA A 61 -18.66 7.99 -1.84
C ALA A 61 -19.43 9.02 -2.67
N LEU A 62 -18.73 10.01 -3.24
CA LEU A 62 -19.32 11.03 -4.12
C LEU A 62 -19.89 10.40 -5.40
N GLY A 63 -19.16 9.47 -6.03
CA GLY A 63 -19.61 8.80 -7.25
C GLY A 63 -20.85 7.94 -7.02
N VAL A 64 -20.90 7.18 -5.92
CA VAL A 64 -22.08 6.40 -5.54
C VAL A 64 -23.27 7.31 -5.26
N THR A 65 -23.07 8.40 -4.52
CA THR A 65 -24.14 9.36 -4.24
C THR A 65 -24.67 10.00 -5.53
N ALA A 66 -23.78 10.41 -6.44
CA ALA A 66 -24.18 10.95 -7.73
C ALA A 66 -24.95 9.92 -8.57
N SER A 67 -24.49 8.68 -8.63
CA SER A 67 -25.19 7.60 -9.33
C SER A 67 -26.60 7.41 -8.81
N ILE A 68 -26.81 7.34 -7.50
CA ILE A 68 -28.13 7.18 -6.89
C ILE A 68 -29.04 8.36 -7.27
N THR A 69 -28.53 9.60 -7.16
CA THR A 69 -29.33 10.78 -7.48
C THR A 69 -29.71 10.86 -8.96
N PHE A 70 -28.88 10.35 -9.86
CA PHE A 70 -29.19 10.30 -11.28
C PHE A 70 -30.22 9.21 -11.59
N VAL A 71 -30.14 8.05 -10.94
CA VAL A 71 -31.14 6.98 -11.07
C VAL A 71 -32.51 7.45 -10.55
N GLU A 72 -32.57 8.15 -9.43
CA GLU A 72 -33.83 8.70 -8.89
C GLU A 72 -34.49 9.72 -9.83
N LYS A 73 -33.73 10.42 -10.67
CA LYS A 73 -34.24 11.37 -11.68
C LYS A 73 -34.66 10.71 -12.98
N SER A 74 -34.27 9.45 -13.22
CA SER A 74 -34.69 8.72 -14.41
C SER A 74 -36.16 8.28 -14.22
N GLU A 75 -37.07 8.85 -15.02
CA GLU A 75 -38.48 8.43 -15.08
C GLU A 75 -38.67 7.56 -16.33
N PRO A 76 -39.11 6.32 -16.18
CA PRO A 76 -39.28 5.40 -17.32
C PRO A 76 -40.29 6.01 -18.34
N GLY A 77 -39.85 6.04 -19.61
CA GLY A 77 -40.67 6.51 -20.74
C GLY A 77 -40.45 7.95 -21.21
N ARG A 78 -39.48 8.68 -20.64
CA ARG A 78 -39.07 10.01 -21.16
C ARG A 78 -37.77 9.91 -21.97
N LEU A 79 -37.66 10.69 -23.03
CA LEU A 79 -36.42 10.83 -23.84
C LEU A 79 -35.20 11.27 -23.02
N ALA A 80 -35.39 11.84 -21.84
CA ALA A 80 -34.36 12.23 -20.90
C ALA A 80 -33.85 11.06 -20.04
N ASP A 81 -34.54 9.92 -20.03
CA ASP A 81 -34.18 8.77 -19.19
C ASP A 81 -32.82 8.18 -19.57
N ASP A 82 -32.55 7.99 -20.84
CA ASP A 82 -31.27 7.46 -21.33
C ASP A 82 -30.08 8.36 -20.94
N TYR A 83 -30.28 9.68 -20.95
CA TYR A 83 -29.26 10.62 -20.54
C TYR A 83 -28.93 10.53 -19.05
N TRP A 84 -29.94 10.37 -18.16
CA TRP A 84 -29.70 10.25 -16.73
C TRP A 84 -29.09 8.90 -16.35
N ARG A 85 -29.50 7.84 -17.03
CA ARG A 85 -28.86 6.51 -16.87
C ARG A 85 -27.41 6.54 -17.29
N PHE A 86 -27.10 7.12 -18.43
CA PHE A 86 -25.73 7.35 -18.90
C PHE A 86 -24.88 8.10 -17.88
N LEU A 87 -25.38 9.21 -17.34
CA LEU A 87 -24.67 9.99 -16.32
C LEU A 87 -24.43 9.18 -15.04
N SER A 88 -25.39 8.36 -14.62
CA SER A 88 -25.24 7.47 -13.47
C SER A 88 -24.10 6.47 -13.68
N GLU A 89 -24.08 5.77 -14.81
CA GLU A 89 -23.09 4.77 -15.16
C GLU A 89 -21.69 5.41 -15.32
N ALA A 90 -21.62 6.50 -16.05
CA ALA A 90 -20.38 7.25 -16.25
C ALA A 90 -19.80 7.79 -14.93
N SER A 91 -20.62 8.31 -14.02
CA SER A 91 -20.15 8.80 -12.73
C SER A 91 -19.62 7.69 -11.84
N CYS A 92 -20.25 6.51 -11.86
CA CYS A 92 -19.80 5.33 -11.14
C CYS A 92 -18.45 4.84 -11.67
N CYS A 93 -18.33 4.61 -12.98
CA CYS A 93 -17.08 4.17 -13.61
C CYS A 93 -15.94 5.15 -13.38
N LEU A 94 -16.19 6.46 -13.56
CA LEU A 94 -15.19 7.50 -13.35
C LEU A 94 -14.70 7.55 -11.91
N SER A 95 -15.60 7.43 -10.93
CA SER A 95 -15.22 7.44 -9.51
C SER A 95 -14.37 6.24 -9.13
N ILE A 96 -14.68 5.06 -9.67
CA ILE A 96 -13.88 3.85 -9.45
C ILE A 96 -12.48 4.01 -10.04
N ILE A 97 -12.37 4.50 -11.28
CA ILE A 97 -11.08 4.72 -11.95
C ILE A 97 -10.24 5.72 -11.14
N LEU A 98 -10.82 6.85 -10.75
CA LEU A 98 -10.12 7.87 -9.95
C LEU A 98 -9.66 7.32 -8.60
N ALA A 99 -10.47 6.49 -7.94
CA ALA A 99 -10.10 5.86 -6.67
C ALA A 99 -8.86 4.97 -6.82
N PHE A 100 -8.79 4.13 -7.85
CA PHE A 100 -7.61 3.30 -8.13
C PHE A 100 -6.38 4.14 -8.49
N VAL A 101 -6.55 5.22 -9.25
CA VAL A 101 -5.44 6.14 -9.56
C VAL A 101 -4.88 6.77 -8.29
N PHE A 102 -5.73 7.23 -7.37
CA PHE A 102 -5.26 7.80 -6.10
C PHE A 102 -4.59 6.77 -5.20
N ASP A 103 -5.09 5.54 -5.16
CA ASP A 103 -4.46 4.47 -4.38
C ASP A 103 -3.11 4.06 -5.00
N ALA A 104 -2.99 3.99 -6.33
CA ALA A 104 -1.72 3.76 -7.03
C ALA A 104 -0.68 4.86 -6.73
N VAL A 105 -1.09 6.13 -6.70
CA VAL A 105 -0.21 7.25 -6.31
C VAL A 105 0.26 7.11 -4.87
N PHE A 106 -0.62 6.69 -3.95
CA PHE A 106 -0.26 6.40 -2.57
C PHE A 106 0.78 5.29 -2.47
N TYR A 107 0.57 4.17 -3.17
CA TYR A 107 1.51 3.05 -3.16
C TYR A 107 2.86 3.41 -3.80
N LYS A 108 2.86 4.22 -4.86
CA LYS A 108 4.09 4.75 -5.44
C LYS A 108 4.88 5.58 -4.42
N GLY A 109 4.23 6.53 -3.76
CA GLY A 109 4.88 7.35 -2.74
C GLY A 109 5.45 6.52 -1.58
N LYS A 110 4.73 5.47 -1.17
CA LYS A 110 5.20 4.52 -0.16
C LYS A 110 6.40 3.71 -0.65
N ALA A 111 6.39 3.24 -1.91
CA ALA A 111 7.50 2.49 -2.50
C ALA A 111 8.77 3.35 -2.61
N ASP A 112 8.65 4.60 -3.05
CA ASP A 112 9.76 5.55 -3.15
C ASP A 112 10.36 5.83 -1.76
N TRP A 113 9.52 6.00 -0.74
CA TRP A 113 9.97 6.18 0.62
C TRP A 113 10.67 4.93 1.17
N GLN A 114 10.14 3.73 0.92
CA GLN A 114 10.75 2.47 1.32
C GLN A 114 12.13 2.28 0.66
N ALA A 115 12.24 2.58 -0.63
CA ALA A 115 13.52 2.56 -1.34
C ALA A 115 14.53 3.53 -0.74
N ALA A 116 14.12 4.76 -0.40
CA ALA A 116 14.98 5.76 0.21
C ALA A 116 15.44 5.37 1.63
N THR A 117 14.65 4.57 2.36
CA THR A 117 14.98 4.09 3.72
C THR A 117 15.62 2.70 3.75
N GLY A 118 15.95 2.12 2.58
CA GLY A 118 16.56 0.79 2.48
C GLY A 118 15.61 -0.36 2.85
N GLN A 119 14.29 -0.11 2.87
CA GLN A 119 13.28 -1.13 3.13
C GLN A 119 12.84 -1.82 1.83
N SER A 120 12.37 -3.07 1.94
CA SER A 120 11.77 -3.76 0.79
C SER A 120 10.48 -3.05 0.34
N ASN A 121 10.43 -2.69 -0.94
CA ASN A 121 9.29 -2.00 -1.55
C ASN A 121 8.39 -2.92 -2.40
N THR A 122 8.68 -4.22 -2.43
CA THR A 122 8.00 -5.20 -3.29
C THR A 122 6.48 -5.15 -3.14
N TRP A 123 5.96 -5.18 -1.90
CA TRP A 123 4.52 -5.14 -1.66
C TRP A 123 3.85 -3.84 -2.10
N SER A 124 4.56 -2.70 -1.96
CA SER A 124 4.02 -1.42 -2.40
C SER A 124 3.97 -1.31 -3.92
N LEU A 125 4.99 -1.83 -4.61
CA LEU A 125 5.00 -1.91 -6.07
C LEU A 125 3.93 -2.87 -6.60
N THR A 126 3.75 -4.03 -5.97
CA THR A 126 2.69 -4.98 -6.32
C THR A 126 1.31 -4.34 -6.17
N GLY A 127 1.04 -3.63 -5.07
CA GLY A 127 -0.21 -2.89 -4.88
C GLY A 127 -0.46 -1.87 -5.99
N MET A 128 0.54 -1.06 -6.32
CA MET A 128 0.45 -0.08 -7.40
C MET A 128 0.11 -0.72 -8.76
N ILE A 129 0.78 -1.82 -9.10
CA ILE A 129 0.53 -2.54 -10.36
C ILE A 129 -0.91 -3.08 -10.39
N PHE A 130 -1.39 -3.64 -9.27
CA PHE A 130 -2.76 -4.14 -9.16
C PHE A 130 -3.78 -3.03 -9.40
N ASP A 131 -3.61 -1.88 -8.78
CA ASP A 131 -4.54 -0.75 -8.94
C ASP A 131 -4.58 -0.24 -10.38
N ILE A 132 -3.42 -0.14 -11.05
CA ILE A 132 -3.35 0.26 -12.46
C ILE A 132 -4.03 -0.77 -13.36
N LEU A 133 -3.82 -2.07 -13.13
CA LEU A 133 -4.46 -3.12 -13.91
C LEU A 133 -5.98 -3.11 -13.72
N PHE A 134 -6.46 -2.96 -12.47
CA PHE A 134 -7.89 -2.87 -12.19
C PHE A 134 -8.54 -1.65 -12.84
N ALA A 135 -7.90 -0.48 -12.74
CA ALA A 135 -8.36 0.71 -13.44
C ALA A 135 -8.48 0.46 -14.96
N GLY A 136 -7.47 -0.19 -15.55
CA GLY A 136 -7.48 -0.57 -16.97
C GLY A 136 -8.63 -1.51 -17.34
N VAL A 137 -8.89 -2.50 -16.49
CA VAL A 137 -10.01 -3.44 -16.67
C VAL A 137 -11.36 -2.70 -16.63
N VAL A 138 -11.56 -1.81 -15.66
CA VAL A 138 -12.81 -1.01 -15.56
C VAL A 138 -13.00 -0.12 -16.78
N VAL A 139 -11.93 0.48 -17.31
CA VAL A 139 -11.99 1.27 -18.56
C VAL A 139 -12.40 0.40 -19.74
N LEU A 140 -11.79 -0.77 -19.90
CA LEU A 140 -12.09 -1.68 -21.00
C LEU A 140 -13.54 -2.19 -20.93
N PHE A 141 -14.01 -2.62 -19.77
CA PHE A 141 -15.39 -3.06 -19.59
C PHE A 141 -16.39 -1.94 -19.80
N GLY A 142 -16.13 -0.75 -19.27
CA GLY A 142 -16.96 0.42 -19.51
C GLY A 142 -17.03 0.79 -20.98
N PHE A 143 -15.92 0.71 -21.70
CA PHE A 143 -15.87 0.98 -23.13
C PHE A 143 -16.61 -0.08 -23.96
N MET A 144 -16.46 -1.38 -23.62
CA MET A 144 -17.19 -2.47 -24.29
C MET A 144 -18.69 -2.38 -24.05
N TRP A 145 -19.12 -2.03 -22.82
CA TRP A 145 -20.52 -1.79 -22.51
C TRP A 145 -21.10 -0.64 -23.33
N PHE A 146 -20.32 0.41 -23.52
CA PHE A 146 -20.74 1.62 -24.23
C PHE A 146 -20.86 1.46 -25.76
N ILE A 147 -20.06 0.55 -26.36
CA ILE A 147 -20.11 0.28 -27.82
C ILE A 147 -21.08 -0.85 -28.16
N GLY A 148 -21.46 -1.67 -27.16
CA GLY A 148 -22.31 -2.83 -27.35
C GLY A 148 -23.81 -2.56 -27.29
N ASP A 149 -24.22 -1.35 -26.88
CA ASP A 149 -25.59 -0.83 -26.94
C ASP A 149 -25.76 0.12 -28.15
#